data_4f58a90d7ab9e7ee0b2db4656292dfce
#
_entry.id   4f58a90d7ab9e7ee0b2db4656292dfce
#
_cell.length_a   1.000
_cell.length_b   1.000
_cell.length_c   1.000
_cell.angle_alpha   90.00
_cell.angle_beta   90.00
_cell.angle_gamma   90.00
#
_symmetry.space_group_name_H-M   'P 1'
#
loop_
_entity.id
_entity.type
_entity.pdbx_description
1 polymer ?
#
loop_
_entity_poly.entity_id
_entity_poly.type
_entity_poly.pdbx_seq_one_letter_code
_entity_poly.pdbx_strand_id
1 'polypeptide(L)'
;MKRSFLLTVAALSLSASALLAPAHAAGAATKVRIQTSLGAIEAELYADKAPRTVANFVQYVQDKHYDGTVFHRVIANFMVQGGGYDSQLRERPTRAPVQHEGRAAYAAGLRNSTGTLAMARTNDPHSATAQFFINVVDNAFLDPTPIPDGDPVKRFEYQGRVYENLPRSQLLNAPQLYGYTVFGKVTSGMDVVQKIRQTPTGSGGPFPTDVPRTPVIIQSITLLP
;
A
#
# COMPACT_ATOMS: atom_id res chain seq x y z
N MET A 1 -81.92 -34.31 -12.58
CA MET A 1 -80.61 -34.56 -11.92
C MET A 1 -79.57 -33.59 -12.51
N LYS A 2 -79.29 -32.46 -11.83
CA LYS A 2 -78.32 -31.47 -12.27
C LYS A 2 -77.13 -31.51 -11.28
N ARG A 3 -75.96 -31.93 -11.75
CA ARG A 3 -74.70 -31.91 -10.95
C ARG A 3 -74.00 -30.62 -11.25
N SER A 4 -73.85 -29.72 -10.27
CA SER A 4 -73.05 -28.56 -10.28
C SER A 4 -71.60 -28.94 -9.92
N PHE A 5 -70.66 -28.56 -10.80
CA PHE A 5 -69.22 -28.61 -10.55
C PHE A 5 -68.74 -27.25 -9.99
N LEU A 6 -68.24 -27.27 -8.75
CA LEU A 6 -67.53 -26.13 -8.20
C LEU A 6 -66.06 -26.19 -8.64
N LEU A 7 -65.61 -25.17 -9.38
CA LEU A 7 -64.19 -24.95 -9.66
C LEU A 7 -63.60 -24.11 -8.53
N THR A 8 -62.67 -24.68 -7.81
CA THR A 8 -61.87 -23.95 -6.82
C THR A 8 -60.62 -23.39 -7.51
N VAL A 9 -60.52 -22.07 -7.60
CA VAL A 9 -59.33 -21.38 -8.10
C VAL A 9 -58.38 -21.18 -6.92
N ALA A 10 -57.26 -21.88 -6.95
CA ALA A 10 -56.15 -21.68 -6.00
C ALA A 10 -55.28 -20.52 -6.50
N ALA A 11 -55.27 -19.40 -5.78
CA ALA A 11 -54.38 -18.29 -6.03
C ALA A 11 -52.97 -18.59 -5.45
N LEU A 12 -52.00 -18.79 -6.33
CA LEU A 12 -50.59 -18.92 -5.97
C LEU A 12 -50.00 -17.51 -5.75
N SER A 13 -49.79 -17.10 -4.51
CA SER A 13 -49.08 -15.89 -4.17
C SER A 13 -47.57 -16.14 -4.26
N LEU A 14 -46.91 -15.62 -5.34
CA LEU A 14 -45.45 -15.54 -5.45
C LEU A 14 -44.95 -14.47 -4.49
N SER A 15 -44.35 -14.89 -3.38
CA SER A 15 -43.58 -14.01 -2.51
C SER A 15 -42.21 -13.79 -3.12
N ALA A 16 -42.00 -12.63 -3.75
CA ALA A 16 -40.67 -12.19 -4.20
C ALA A 16 -39.81 -11.80 -2.98
N SER A 17 -38.96 -12.73 -2.52
CA SER A 17 -37.94 -12.39 -1.54
C SER A 17 -36.84 -11.55 -2.24
N ALA A 18 -36.88 -10.25 -2.04
CA ALA A 18 -35.80 -9.36 -2.43
C ALA A 18 -34.56 -9.69 -1.59
N LEU A 19 -33.56 -10.32 -2.21
CA LEU A 19 -32.22 -10.45 -1.66
C LEU A 19 -31.61 -9.05 -1.57
N LEU A 20 -31.68 -8.43 -0.38
CA LEU A 20 -30.86 -7.27 -0.08
C LEU A 20 -29.39 -7.73 -0.10
N ALA A 21 -28.67 -7.39 -1.15
CA ALA A 21 -27.22 -7.42 -1.13
C ALA A 21 -26.73 -6.53 0.01
N PRO A 22 -25.77 -6.99 0.85
CA PRO A 22 -25.22 -6.13 1.88
C PRO A 22 -24.61 -4.90 1.21
N ALA A 23 -25.17 -3.73 1.46
CA ALA A 23 -24.51 -2.47 1.14
C ALA A 23 -23.16 -2.51 1.88
N HIS A 24 -22.06 -2.50 1.13
CA HIS A 24 -20.76 -2.23 1.71
C HIS A 24 -20.88 -0.85 2.36
N ALA A 25 -21.04 -0.83 3.68
CA ALA A 25 -20.88 0.38 4.45
C ALA A 25 -19.50 0.94 4.06
N ALA A 26 -19.44 2.21 3.67
CA ALA A 26 -18.17 2.92 3.51
C ALA A 26 -17.43 2.72 4.84
N GLY A 27 -16.49 1.77 4.84
CA GLY A 27 -15.84 1.28 6.06
C GLY A 27 -15.15 2.46 6.73
N ALA A 28 -15.26 2.56 8.05
CA ALA A 28 -14.46 3.49 8.84
C ALA A 28 -13.00 3.38 8.39
N ALA A 29 -12.35 4.52 8.18
CA ALA A 29 -10.98 4.57 7.70
C ALA A 29 -10.09 3.71 8.61
N THR A 30 -9.42 2.72 8.03
CA THR A 30 -8.50 1.86 8.79
C THR A 30 -7.32 2.71 9.26
N LYS A 31 -7.16 2.84 10.57
CA LYS A 31 -6.06 3.61 11.17
C LYS A 31 -5.12 2.72 11.93
N VAL A 32 -3.85 3.09 11.94
CA VAL A 32 -2.81 2.39 12.70
C VAL A 32 -1.98 3.35 13.51
N ARG A 33 -1.45 2.85 14.64
CA ARG A 33 -0.41 3.51 15.41
C ARG A 33 0.88 2.71 15.30
N ILE A 34 1.93 3.37 14.83
CA ILE A 34 3.31 2.87 14.78
C ILE A 34 4.01 3.45 16.01
N GLN A 35 4.18 2.64 17.04
CA GLN A 35 4.92 3.01 18.23
C GLN A 35 6.40 2.80 17.98
N THR A 36 7.21 3.85 18.03
CA THR A 36 8.66 3.80 17.82
C THR A 36 9.42 4.17 19.09
N SER A 37 10.73 3.90 19.11
CA SER A 37 11.63 4.35 20.17
C SER A 37 11.77 5.89 20.25
N LEU A 38 11.32 6.63 19.21
CA LEU A 38 11.35 8.09 19.14
C LEU A 38 9.98 8.75 19.31
N GLY A 39 8.92 7.97 19.49
CA GLY A 39 7.55 8.43 19.65
C GLY A 39 6.54 7.68 18.78
N ALA A 40 5.28 8.07 18.87
CA ALA A 40 4.19 7.46 18.12
C ALA A 40 3.93 8.21 16.79
N ILE A 41 3.61 7.42 15.75
CA ILE A 41 3.15 7.92 14.45
C ILE A 41 1.78 7.28 14.21
N GLU A 42 0.78 8.07 13.84
CA GLU A 42 -0.52 7.54 13.43
C GLU A 42 -0.71 7.74 11.93
N ALA A 43 -1.30 6.76 11.29
CA ALA A 43 -1.56 6.79 9.86
C ALA A 43 -2.93 6.23 9.52
N GLU A 44 -3.55 6.81 8.51
CA GLU A 44 -4.73 6.29 7.86
C GLU A 44 -4.33 5.43 6.66
N LEU A 45 -4.97 4.28 6.48
CA LEU A 45 -4.74 3.36 5.38
C LEU A 45 -5.92 3.40 4.40
N TYR A 46 -5.62 3.45 3.12
CA TYR A 46 -6.59 3.64 2.03
C TYR A 46 -7.02 2.30 1.41
N ALA A 47 -7.81 1.52 2.16
CA ALA A 47 -8.28 0.21 1.73
C ALA A 47 -9.19 0.26 0.48
N ASP A 48 -9.85 1.38 0.23
CA ASP A 48 -10.64 1.64 -0.97
C ASP A 48 -9.80 1.84 -2.24
N LYS A 49 -8.53 2.28 -2.09
CA LYS A 49 -7.62 2.63 -3.20
C LYS A 49 -6.50 1.62 -3.43
N ALA A 50 -6.11 0.88 -2.39
CA ALA A 50 -5.08 -0.15 -2.42
C ALA A 50 -5.48 -1.35 -1.53
N PRO A 51 -6.58 -2.04 -1.84
CA PRO A 51 -7.20 -3.02 -0.93
C PRO A 51 -6.29 -4.21 -0.59
N ARG A 52 -5.58 -4.76 -1.57
CA ARG A 52 -4.67 -5.89 -1.35
C ARG A 52 -3.47 -5.49 -0.53
N THR A 53 -2.91 -4.32 -0.80
CA THR A 53 -1.76 -3.77 -0.09
C THR A 53 -2.11 -3.48 1.36
N VAL A 54 -3.26 -2.84 1.62
CA VAL A 54 -3.73 -2.58 2.98
C VAL A 54 -4.02 -3.88 3.72
N ALA A 55 -4.70 -4.85 3.10
CA ALA A 55 -4.97 -6.15 3.71
C ALA A 55 -3.66 -6.89 4.07
N ASN A 56 -2.66 -6.87 3.18
CA ASN A 56 -1.34 -7.44 3.43
C ASN A 56 -0.64 -6.76 4.62
N PHE A 57 -0.62 -5.42 4.66
CA PHE A 57 -0.02 -4.67 5.76
C PHE A 57 -0.72 -4.96 7.09
N VAL A 58 -2.06 -4.92 7.11
CA VAL A 58 -2.88 -5.23 8.30
C VAL A 58 -2.63 -6.65 8.80
N GLN A 59 -2.46 -7.62 7.90
CA GLN A 59 -2.13 -8.98 8.29
C GLN A 59 -0.77 -9.07 9.01
N TYR A 60 0.27 -8.36 8.53
CA TYR A 60 1.55 -8.26 9.22
C TYR A 60 1.44 -7.55 10.58
N VAL A 61 0.55 -6.56 10.71
CA VAL A 61 0.23 -5.91 12.00
C VAL A 61 -0.38 -6.92 12.97
N GLN A 62 -1.37 -7.70 12.53
CA GLN A 62 -2.05 -8.72 13.35
C GLN A 62 -1.09 -9.85 13.77
N ASP A 63 -0.18 -10.24 12.89
CA ASP A 63 0.85 -11.25 13.15
C ASP A 63 1.98 -10.71 14.06
N LYS A 64 1.93 -9.43 14.47
CA LYS A 64 2.99 -8.74 15.23
C LYS A 64 4.37 -8.81 14.56
N HIS A 65 4.38 -8.93 13.23
CA HIS A 65 5.61 -9.01 12.45
C HIS A 65 6.51 -7.79 12.65
N TYR A 66 5.90 -6.62 12.82
CA TYR A 66 6.63 -5.36 12.95
C TYR A 66 7.24 -5.13 14.32
N ASP A 67 6.81 -5.87 15.36
CA ASP A 67 7.25 -5.67 16.74
C ASP A 67 8.76 -5.99 16.87
N GLY A 68 9.56 -4.99 17.27
CA GLY A 68 11.01 -5.09 17.37
C GLY A 68 11.78 -5.00 16.05
N THR A 69 11.11 -4.72 14.92
CA THR A 69 11.79 -4.34 13.67
C THR A 69 12.33 -2.91 13.76
N VAL A 70 13.15 -2.51 12.81
CA VAL A 70 13.76 -1.17 12.79
C VAL A 70 13.48 -0.43 11.49
N PHE A 71 13.60 0.88 11.53
CA PHE A 71 13.84 1.69 10.35
C PHE A 71 15.30 1.50 9.95
N HIS A 72 15.55 0.54 9.06
CA HIS A 72 16.91 0.10 8.69
C HIS A 72 17.55 0.94 7.58
N ARG A 73 16.75 1.78 6.89
CA ARG A 73 17.25 2.69 5.84
C ARG A 73 16.59 4.05 5.98
N VAL A 74 17.41 5.07 6.21
CA VAL A 74 16.99 6.45 6.44
C VAL A 74 17.78 7.38 5.53
N ILE A 75 17.09 8.06 4.62
CA ILE A 75 17.67 9.07 3.75
C ILE A 75 16.94 10.39 3.99
N ALA A 76 17.63 11.36 4.57
CA ALA A 76 17.07 12.59 5.14
C ALA A 76 16.18 13.42 4.19
N ASN A 77 16.49 13.44 2.90
CA ASN A 77 15.74 14.18 1.88
C ASN A 77 15.01 13.26 0.91
N PHE A 78 14.57 12.08 1.40
CA PHE A 78 13.90 11.11 0.56
C PHE A 78 12.82 10.35 1.35
N MET A 79 13.20 9.37 2.17
CA MET A 79 12.26 8.51 2.90
C MET A 79 12.89 7.84 4.12
N VAL A 80 12.06 7.29 4.98
CA VAL A 80 12.45 6.40 6.07
C VAL A 80 11.80 5.03 5.83
N GLN A 81 12.60 3.96 5.71
CA GLN A 81 12.16 2.60 5.34
C GLN A 81 12.38 1.63 6.49
N GLY A 82 11.37 0.82 6.79
CA GLY A 82 11.41 -0.13 7.90
C GLY A 82 10.54 -1.37 7.68
N GLY A 83 10.42 -2.17 8.75
CA GLY A 83 9.50 -3.30 8.83
C GLY A 83 10.02 -4.64 8.28
N GLY A 84 11.29 -4.72 7.83
CA GLY A 84 11.84 -5.96 7.27
C GLY A 84 12.98 -6.56 8.09
N TYR A 85 13.61 -5.80 8.97
CA TYR A 85 14.82 -6.22 9.68
C TYR A 85 14.67 -5.98 11.18
N ASP A 86 15.25 -6.87 12.00
CA ASP A 86 15.38 -6.69 13.45
C ASP A 86 16.51 -5.70 13.81
N SER A 87 16.69 -5.42 15.10
CA SER A 87 17.73 -4.50 15.60
C SER A 87 19.16 -4.98 15.35
N GLN A 88 19.36 -6.23 14.99
CA GLN A 88 20.64 -6.82 14.58
C GLN A 88 20.80 -6.85 13.05
N LEU A 89 19.88 -6.21 12.32
CA LEU A 89 19.81 -6.15 10.84
C LEU A 89 19.71 -7.53 10.18
N ARG A 90 19.08 -8.49 10.86
CA ARG A 90 18.70 -9.77 10.29
C ARG A 90 17.32 -9.64 9.65
N GLU A 91 17.19 -10.11 8.42
CA GLU A 91 15.91 -10.07 7.72
C GLU A 91 14.89 -10.99 8.39
N ARG A 92 13.66 -10.52 8.55
CA ARG A 92 12.56 -11.33 9.06
C ARG A 92 11.89 -12.12 7.94
N PRO A 93 11.50 -13.38 8.19
CA PRO A 93 10.73 -14.16 7.23
C PRO A 93 9.45 -13.45 6.83
N THR A 94 9.10 -13.52 5.56
CA THR A 94 7.92 -12.85 5.01
C THR A 94 6.92 -13.85 4.43
N ARG A 95 5.69 -13.41 4.26
CA ARG A 95 4.63 -14.11 3.52
C ARG A 95 4.88 -13.99 2.01
N ALA A 96 4.03 -14.64 1.21
CA ALA A 96 4.04 -14.46 -0.23
C ALA A 96 3.86 -12.97 -0.61
N PRO A 97 4.50 -12.51 -1.70
CA PRO A 97 4.40 -11.13 -2.14
C PRO A 97 2.97 -10.74 -2.53
N VAL A 98 2.66 -9.45 -2.39
CA VAL A 98 1.39 -8.87 -2.81
C VAL A 98 1.49 -8.29 -4.22
N GLN A 99 0.45 -8.49 -5.02
CA GLN A 99 0.38 -7.90 -6.35
C GLN A 99 0.35 -6.38 -6.27
N HIS A 100 1.12 -5.73 -7.13
CA HIS A 100 1.28 -4.28 -7.17
C HIS A 100 -0.04 -3.57 -7.55
N GLU A 101 -0.41 -2.56 -6.77
CA GLU A 101 -1.61 -1.74 -6.98
C GLU A 101 -1.30 -0.26 -7.29
N GLY A 102 -0.03 0.09 -7.49
CA GLY A 102 0.39 1.49 -7.62
C GLY A 102 -0.32 2.27 -8.71
N ARG A 103 -0.58 1.67 -9.88
CA ARG A 103 -1.31 2.34 -10.96
C ARG A 103 -2.76 2.64 -10.58
N ALA A 104 -3.45 1.70 -9.93
CA ALA A 104 -4.82 1.90 -9.45
C ALA A 104 -4.86 2.97 -8.35
N ALA A 105 -3.95 2.90 -7.39
CA ALA A 105 -3.80 3.88 -6.32
C ALA A 105 -3.49 5.29 -6.89
N TYR A 106 -2.61 5.37 -7.88
CA TYR A 106 -2.28 6.62 -8.57
C TYR A 106 -3.49 7.21 -9.34
N ALA A 107 -4.23 6.36 -10.06
CA ALA A 107 -5.46 6.77 -10.74
C ALA A 107 -6.55 7.24 -9.75
N ALA A 108 -6.58 6.67 -8.55
CA ALA A 108 -7.43 7.10 -7.43
C ALA A 108 -6.90 8.35 -6.69
N GLY A 109 -5.87 9.03 -7.21
CA GLY A 109 -5.36 10.29 -6.70
C GLY A 109 -4.22 10.17 -5.67
N LEU A 110 -3.73 8.97 -5.32
CA LEU A 110 -2.61 8.83 -4.41
C LEU A 110 -1.28 9.18 -5.09
N ARG A 111 -0.39 9.82 -4.35
CA ARG A 111 0.93 10.26 -4.80
C ARG A 111 1.97 9.96 -3.73
N ASN A 112 3.22 9.74 -4.13
CA ASN A 112 4.35 9.65 -3.21
C ASN A 112 4.73 11.05 -2.69
N SER A 113 3.82 11.66 -1.95
CA SER A 113 4.00 12.97 -1.33
C SER A 113 4.40 12.84 0.14
N THR A 114 4.87 13.94 0.72
CA THR A 114 5.29 14.02 2.12
C THR A 114 4.25 13.42 3.07
N GLY A 115 4.70 12.51 3.93
CA GLY A 115 3.88 11.81 4.93
C GLY A 115 3.14 10.59 4.39
N THR A 116 3.19 10.26 3.09
CA THR A 116 2.54 9.05 2.58
C THR A 116 3.35 7.79 2.88
N LEU A 117 2.63 6.67 3.12
CA LEU A 117 3.17 5.35 3.28
C LEU A 117 3.11 4.62 1.94
N ALA A 118 4.23 4.01 1.54
CA ALA A 118 4.29 3.19 0.33
C ALA A 118 5.04 1.88 0.59
N MET A 119 4.72 0.83 -0.21
CA MET A 119 5.39 -0.46 -0.09
C MET A 119 6.76 -0.44 -0.75
N ALA A 120 7.77 -0.89 -0.01
CA ALA A 120 9.07 -1.20 -0.60
C ALA A 120 8.98 -2.49 -1.43
N ARG A 121 9.80 -2.58 -2.48
CA ARG A 121 9.87 -3.72 -3.41
C ARG A 121 11.25 -3.83 -4.04
N THR A 122 11.54 -4.96 -4.65
CA THR A 122 12.71 -5.14 -5.52
C THR A 122 12.45 -4.54 -6.92
N ASN A 123 13.26 -4.87 -7.89
CA ASN A 123 13.01 -4.48 -9.30
C ASN A 123 11.75 -5.14 -9.88
N ASP A 124 11.33 -6.29 -9.35
CA ASP A 124 10.03 -6.86 -9.69
C ASP A 124 8.90 -6.05 -9.02
N PRO A 125 7.97 -5.48 -9.79
CA PRO A 125 6.84 -4.73 -9.23
C PRO A 125 5.98 -5.54 -8.26
N HIS A 126 5.89 -6.85 -8.45
CA HIS A 126 5.05 -7.76 -7.67
C HIS A 126 5.78 -8.43 -6.49
N SER A 127 6.90 -7.86 -6.04
CA SER A 127 7.75 -8.44 -4.98
C SER A 127 7.52 -7.84 -3.59
N ALA A 128 6.60 -6.89 -3.41
CA ALA A 128 6.36 -6.27 -2.11
C ALA A 128 5.83 -7.29 -1.10
N THR A 129 6.40 -7.26 0.12
CA THR A 129 5.99 -8.15 1.23
C THR A 129 5.63 -7.35 2.48
N ALA A 130 6.55 -7.21 3.46
CA ALA A 130 6.32 -6.52 4.73
C ALA A 130 6.88 -5.10 4.75
N GLN A 131 7.98 -4.85 4.03
CA GLN A 131 8.69 -3.57 4.14
C GLN A 131 7.89 -2.40 3.56
N PHE A 132 7.89 -1.31 4.29
CA PHE A 132 7.25 -0.05 3.88
C PHE A 132 8.19 1.13 4.10
N PHE A 133 7.87 2.25 3.48
CA PHE A 133 8.55 3.51 3.76
C PHE A 133 7.56 4.66 3.94
N ILE A 134 8.00 5.69 4.66
CA ILE A 134 7.28 6.96 4.80
C ILE A 134 8.07 8.00 4.02
N ASN A 135 7.41 8.66 3.09
CA ASN A 135 7.99 9.77 2.33
C ASN A 135 8.21 10.97 3.25
N VAL A 136 9.44 11.51 3.31
CA VAL A 136 9.76 12.68 4.15
C VAL A 136 9.79 13.99 3.35
N VAL A 137 9.73 13.89 2.02
CA VAL A 137 9.53 14.93 1.04
C VAL A 137 8.61 14.43 -0.08
N ASP A 138 8.23 15.29 -1.01
CA ASP A 138 7.50 14.89 -2.21
C ASP A 138 8.44 14.18 -3.19
N ASN A 139 8.11 12.93 -3.53
CA ASN A 139 8.92 12.04 -4.35
C ASN A 139 8.16 11.62 -5.62
N ALA A 140 7.75 12.58 -6.45
CA ALA A 140 6.96 12.34 -7.65
C ALA A 140 7.60 11.34 -8.63
N PHE A 141 8.93 11.17 -8.60
CA PHE A 141 9.64 10.18 -9.42
C PHE A 141 9.38 8.74 -8.99
N LEU A 142 8.80 8.50 -7.81
CA LEU A 142 8.33 7.21 -7.34
C LEU A 142 6.90 6.89 -7.80
N ASP A 143 6.20 7.84 -8.36
CA ASP A 143 4.84 7.61 -8.87
C ASP A 143 4.87 6.74 -10.13
N PRO A 144 3.82 5.93 -10.37
CA PRO A 144 3.67 5.23 -11.63
C PRO A 144 3.67 6.21 -12.82
N THR A 145 4.38 5.83 -13.88
CA THR A 145 4.37 6.61 -15.13
C THR A 145 3.04 6.41 -15.85
N PRO A 146 2.27 7.49 -16.11
CA PRO A 146 1.05 7.39 -16.90
C PRO A 146 1.34 6.88 -18.32
N ILE A 147 0.53 5.93 -18.79
CA ILE A 147 0.61 5.39 -20.13
C ILE A 147 -0.55 5.98 -20.95
N PRO A 148 -0.26 6.72 -22.05
CA PRO A 148 -1.28 7.31 -22.90
C PRO A 148 -2.24 6.25 -23.48
N ASP A 149 -3.43 6.66 -23.88
CA ASP A 149 -4.39 5.78 -24.52
C ASP A 149 -3.97 5.32 -25.92
N GLY A 150 -4.58 4.22 -26.37
CA GLY A 150 -4.34 3.61 -27.66
C GLY A 150 -3.51 2.34 -27.60
N ASP A 151 -3.66 1.50 -28.64
CA ASP A 151 -2.83 0.32 -28.90
C ASP A 151 -2.68 0.16 -30.42
N PRO A 152 -1.51 0.49 -31.00
CA PRO A 152 -0.30 0.95 -30.32
C PRO A 152 -0.42 2.35 -29.73
N VAL A 153 0.35 2.63 -28.66
CA VAL A 153 0.53 3.98 -28.12
C VAL A 153 1.36 4.78 -29.11
N LYS A 154 0.75 5.80 -29.72
CA LYS A 154 1.37 6.54 -30.84
C LYS A 154 2.61 7.30 -30.43
N ARG A 155 2.60 7.90 -29.22
CA ARG A 155 3.74 8.64 -28.67
C ARG A 155 3.81 8.42 -27.17
N PHE A 156 4.98 8.04 -26.68
CA PHE A 156 5.28 7.86 -25.25
C PHE A 156 6.63 8.50 -24.95
N GLU A 157 6.67 9.36 -23.95
CA GLU A 157 7.91 10.02 -23.52
C GLU A 157 8.30 9.51 -22.12
N TYR A 158 9.53 9.05 -21.99
CA TYR A 158 10.06 8.56 -20.72
C TYR A 158 11.54 8.91 -20.59
N GLN A 159 11.91 9.56 -19.48
CA GLN A 159 13.29 10.00 -19.19
C GLN A 159 13.94 10.78 -20.35
N GLY A 160 13.19 11.70 -20.95
CA GLY A 160 13.67 12.55 -22.06
C GLY A 160 13.80 11.83 -23.41
N ARG A 161 13.37 10.55 -23.51
CA ARG A 161 13.31 9.80 -24.77
C ARG A 161 11.89 9.68 -25.26
N VAL A 162 11.70 9.84 -26.58
CA VAL A 162 10.41 9.66 -27.25
C VAL A 162 10.40 8.29 -27.93
N TYR A 163 9.33 7.57 -27.71
CA TYR A 163 9.04 6.27 -28.31
C TYR A 163 7.74 6.39 -29.10
N GLU A 164 7.69 5.80 -30.27
CA GLU A 164 6.52 5.87 -31.15
C GLU A 164 5.99 4.48 -31.49
N ASN A 165 4.66 4.40 -31.62
CA ASN A 165 3.95 3.19 -32.05
C ASN A 165 4.30 1.94 -31.21
N LEU A 166 4.47 2.09 -29.90
CA LEU A 166 4.72 0.97 -29.00
C LEU A 166 3.43 0.20 -28.68
N PRO A 167 3.46 -1.14 -28.73
CA PRO A 167 2.36 -1.95 -28.21
C PRO A 167 2.08 -1.58 -26.75
N ARG A 168 0.83 -1.31 -26.40
CA ARG A 168 0.44 -0.93 -25.04
C ARG A 168 0.84 -1.98 -24.02
N SER A 169 0.78 -3.26 -24.38
CA SER A 169 1.22 -4.38 -23.53
C SER A 169 2.69 -4.29 -23.14
N GLN A 170 3.56 -3.81 -24.02
CA GLN A 170 4.98 -3.60 -23.72
C GLN A 170 5.17 -2.55 -22.61
N LEU A 171 4.43 -1.44 -22.67
CA LEU A 171 4.47 -0.40 -21.63
C LEU A 171 3.84 -0.89 -20.32
N LEU A 172 2.73 -1.62 -20.41
CA LEU A 172 2.07 -2.17 -19.22
C LEU A 172 2.95 -3.17 -18.46
N ASN A 173 3.82 -3.90 -19.15
CA ASN A 173 4.71 -4.90 -18.57
C ASN A 173 6.11 -4.36 -18.23
N ALA A 174 6.40 -3.08 -18.51
CA ALA A 174 7.70 -2.48 -18.23
C ALA A 174 7.87 -2.18 -16.73
N PRO A 175 8.77 -2.88 -15.99
CA PRO A 175 8.87 -2.76 -14.52
C PRO A 175 9.16 -1.35 -14.03
N GLN A 176 9.94 -0.57 -14.80
CA GLN A 176 10.32 0.81 -14.47
C GLN A 176 9.14 1.80 -14.48
N LEU A 177 8.01 1.45 -15.12
CA LEU A 177 6.83 2.31 -15.21
C LEU A 177 5.81 2.08 -14.09
N TYR A 178 6.04 1.10 -13.22
CA TYR A 178 5.08 0.76 -12.15
C TYR A 178 5.08 1.74 -10.99
N GLY A 179 6.22 2.38 -10.67
CA GLY A 179 6.37 3.18 -9.47
C GLY A 179 6.23 2.37 -8.17
N TYR A 180 5.71 3.00 -7.12
CA TYR A 180 5.48 2.40 -5.80
C TYR A 180 4.03 2.57 -5.38
N THR A 181 3.47 1.56 -4.71
CA THR A 181 2.09 1.59 -4.25
C THR A 181 1.98 2.40 -2.97
N VAL A 182 1.43 3.61 -3.06
CA VAL A 182 0.99 4.38 -1.88
C VAL A 182 -0.28 3.74 -1.35
N PHE A 183 -0.33 3.50 -0.02
CA PHE A 183 -1.46 2.82 0.62
C PHE A 183 -1.94 3.48 1.92
N GLY A 184 -1.31 4.58 2.34
CA GLY A 184 -1.70 5.30 3.54
C GLY A 184 -1.00 6.64 3.67
N LYS A 185 -1.35 7.38 4.73
CA LYS A 185 -0.75 8.68 5.06
C LYS A 185 -0.71 8.90 6.55
N VAL A 186 0.39 9.48 7.03
CA VAL A 186 0.54 9.94 8.41
C VAL A 186 -0.48 11.03 8.71
N THR A 187 -1.24 10.85 9.76
CA THR A 187 -2.25 11.79 10.26
C THR A 187 -1.79 12.51 11.53
N SER A 188 -0.87 11.88 12.31
CA SER A 188 -0.25 12.46 13.51
C SER A 188 1.17 11.92 13.67
N GLY A 189 2.06 12.67 14.33
CA GLY A 189 3.44 12.24 14.59
C GLY A 189 4.42 12.51 13.44
N MET A 190 4.15 13.46 12.55
CA MET A 190 5.13 13.90 11.54
C MET A 190 6.40 14.47 12.17
N ASP A 191 6.35 15.05 13.36
CA ASP A 191 7.52 15.46 14.14
C ASP A 191 8.41 14.27 14.51
N VAL A 192 7.81 13.10 14.81
CA VAL A 192 8.54 11.85 15.05
C VAL A 192 9.21 11.38 13.75
N VAL A 193 8.52 11.42 12.61
CA VAL A 193 9.11 11.13 11.30
C VAL A 193 10.28 12.08 11.01
N GLN A 194 10.17 13.36 11.37
CA GLN A 194 11.28 14.33 11.24
C GLN A 194 12.47 13.98 12.16
N LYS A 195 12.25 13.49 13.38
CA LYS A 195 13.32 13.00 14.25
C LYS A 195 14.01 11.78 13.64
N ILE A 196 13.23 10.84 13.07
CA ILE A 196 13.79 9.64 12.41
C ILE A 196 14.70 10.04 11.24
N ARG A 197 14.23 10.92 10.33
CA ARG A 197 15.02 11.33 9.16
C ARG A 197 16.31 12.10 9.50
N GLN A 198 16.38 12.69 10.69
CA GLN A 198 17.55 13.41 11.18
C GLN A 198 18.56 12.51 11.91
N THR A 199 18.24 11.23 12.12
CA THR A 199 19.13 10.29 12.78
C THR A 199 20.43 10.13 11.97
N PRO A 200 21.62 10.26 12.59
CA PRO A 200 22.88 10.01 11.91
C PRO A 200 22.94 8.58 11.35
N THR A 201 23.33 8.44 10.09
CA THR A 201 23.40 7.16 9.39
C THR A 201 24.84 6.76 9.04
N GLY A 202 25.02 5.50 8.66
CA GLY A 202 26.28 4.91 8.21
C GLY A 202 26.04 3.52 7.63
N SER A 203 27.10 2.71 7.53
CA SER A 203 27.01 1.31 7.19
C SER A 203 26.51 0.47 8.38
N GLY A 204 25.84 -0.65 8.10
CA GLY A 204 25.41 -1.59 9.13
C GLY A 204 24.86 -2.87 8.52
N GLY A 205 25.20 -4.05 9.11
CA GLY A 205 24.80 -5.34 8.58
C GLY A 205 25.12 -5.50 7.09
N PRO A 206 24.14 -5.88 6.25
CA PRO A 206 24.35 -6.04 4.82
C PRO A 206 24.32 -4.70 4.04
N PHE A 207 24.11 -3.57 4.72
CA PHE A 207 23.89 -2.27 4.06
C PHE A 207 25.17 -1.41 4.12
N PRO A 208 25.68 -0.92 2.97
CA PRO A 208 26.87 -0.10 2.94
C PRO A 208 26.66 1.34 3.47
N THR A 209 25.39 1.83 3.44
CA THR A 209 25.02 3.21 3.81
C THR A 209 23.61 3.25 4.41
N ASP A 210 23.22 4.42 4.89
CA ASP A 210 21.85 4.82 5.23
C ASP A 210 21.23 4.10 6.44
N VAL A 211 22.00 3.30 7.19
CA VAL A 211 21.52 2.66 8.42
C VAL A 211 21.67 3.62 9.59
N PRO A 212 20.61 3.89 10.37
CA PRO A 212 20.73 4.66 11.61
C PRO A 212 21.79 4.09 12.54
N ARG A 213 22.76 4.91 12.97
CA ARG A 213 23.83 4.49 13.92
C ARG A 213 23.26 4.07 15.27
N THR A 214 22.17 4.70 15.71
CA THR A 214 21.35 4.26 16.81
C THR A 214 20.06 3.67 16.23
N PRO A 215 19.77 2.37 16.45
CA PRO A 215 18.59 1.75 15.87
C PRO A 215 17.30 2.47 16.27
N VAL A 216 16.49 2.83 15.28
CA VAL A 216 15.14 3.35 15.50
C VAL A 216 14.18 2.17 15.44
N ILE A 217 13.73 1.73 16.63
CA ILE A 217 12.95 0.51 16.79
C ILE A 217 11.46 0.81 16.59
N ILE A 218 10.78 -0.01 15.80
CA ILE A 218 9.32 -0.13 15.77
C ILE A 218 8.95 -1.07 16.91
N GLN A 219 8.48 -0.52 18.02
CA GLN A 219 8.12 -1.29 19.21
C GLN A 219 6.86 -2.10 18.97
N SER A 220 5.89 -1.52 18.26
CA SER A 220 4.67 -2.21 17.81
C SER A 220 3.97 -1.41 16.71
N ILE A 221 3.14 -2.10 15.92
CA ILE A 221 2.11 -1.45 15.10
C ILE A 221 0.77 -2.04 15.52
N THR A 222 -0.21 -1.18 15.82
CA THR A 222 -1.56 -1.59 16.26
C THR A 222 -2.64 -0.90 15.44
N LEU A 223 -3.74 -1.61 15.20
CA LEU A 223 -4.96 -1.02 14.65
C LEU A 223 -5.58 -0.08 15.69
N LEU A 224 -6.06 1.06 15.25
CA LEU A 224 -6.85 1.99 16.06
C LEU A 224 -8.34 1.76 15.78
N PRO A 225 -9.20 2.01 16.81
CA PRO A 225 -10.65 1.89 16.68
C PRO A 225 -11.25 2.89 15.70
#